data_15aa16e7feec8f656b5f62352638275a
#
_entry.id   15aa16e7feec8f656b5f62352638275a
#
_cell.length_a   1.000
_cell.length_b   1.000
_cell.length_c   1.000
_cell.angle_alpha   90.00
_cell.angle_beta   90.00
_cell.angle_gamma   90.00
#
_symmetry.space_group_name_H-M   'P 1'
#
loop_
_entity.id
_entity.type
_entity.pdbx_description
1 polymer ?
#
loop_
_entity_poly.entity_id
_entity_poly.type
_entity_poly.pdbx_seq_one_letter_code
_entity_poly.pdbx_strand_id
1 'polypeptide(L)'
;MQALYSWLHDVFITPSVLETLVWLTLVSAVGILLGKLRVGKISLGITFVFFVGILSAHFGVRVDPEMNSFAQTLGLALFVYALGVEVGPSFFPSLKSQGVLYNTLGLMVIGLGLTVVVALHYICGISMPNMLGIMAGAVTNTPMLAAVQSTMQDALGSAGARQVADLALGCALTYPLGVVGMILAILTLNVLDPKRHKRNEQDNSRNTYITELELTNAALFGKTILEAVRLEEKHFIISRIWRGDTLIIPSSQTVLHEGDHLLVLVHPEDVEEMEQFFGRRAESRDWNRPDIDWDAIDSQLVSKRIIITNSKVNGAKLGALRLRNQYGINITRIDRAGIEILATPDLHLQLGDRLSVVGEAQEIERASKFLGDSINVLDKPKLFSFFFGLAVGCILGSIPLAIPGLSIPIKLGLAGGPIIVGILMGAFGARLRIATYMSNSATQLIKQLGIILYLAGLGLASGEHFFEMIIHGDGLLWIGLGFLITYLPTMAVGLLSLFGYKKTHAETVGMLCGVMANSMALDYAMSINESRSSSVAYAIVYPVGMFVRIISAQILLSFFL
;
A
#
# COMPACT_ATOMS: atom_id res chain seq x y z
N MET A 1 22.53 3.33 -48.84
CA MET A 1 21.29 2.59 -48.59
C MET A 1 21.54 1.20 -47.99
N GLN A 2 22.44 0.38 -48.55
CA GLN A 2 22.73 -0.95 -47.99
C GLN A 2 23.25 -0.91 -46.53
N ALA A 3 24.15 0.02 -46.18
CA ALA A 3 24.65 0.15 -44.81
C ALA A 3 23.55 0.58 -43.80
N LEU A 4 22.58 1.40 -44.21
CA LEU A 4 21.43 1.77 -43.38
C LEU A 4 20.46 0.59 -43.22
N TYR A 5 20.27 -0.18 -44.27
CA TYR A 5 19.43 -1.37 -44.21
C TYR A 5 20.02 -2.46 -43.32
N SER A 6 21.33 -2.74 -43.45
CA SER A 6 22.00 -3.70 -42.57
C SER A 6 21.97 -3.24 -41.09
N TRP A 7 22.19 -1.95 -40.84
CA TRP A 7 22.10 -1.40 -39.51
C TRP A 7 20.69 -1.52 -38.89
N LEU A 8 19.65 -1.19 -39.67
CA LEU A 8 18.25 -1.37 -39.26
C LEU A 8 17.92 -2.84 -38.99
N HIS A 9 18.40 -3.73 -39.85
CA HIS A 9 18.22 -5.17 -39.68
C HIS A 9 18.87 -5.69 -38.41
N ASP A 10 20.11 -5.25 -38.11
CA ASP A 10 20.85 -5.67 -36.92
C ASP A 10 20.24 -5.12 -35.62
N VAL A 11 19.66 -3.90 -35.67
CA VAL A 11 19.06 -3.26 -34.50
C VAL A 11 17.66 -3.82 -34.16
N PHE A 12 16.87 -4.20 -35.18
CA PHE A 12 15.45 -4.52 -34.96
C PHE A 12 15.06 -5.97 -35.27
N ILE A 13 15.90 -6.74 -35.95
CA ILE A 13 15.51 -8.06 -36.46
C ILE A 13 16.48 -9.17 -36.03
N THR A 14 17.78 -8.87 -35.93
CA THR A 14 18.78 -9.89 -35.54
C THR A 14 18.77 -10.10 -34.04
N PRO A 15 18.39 -11.30 -33.50
CA PRO A 15 18.40 -11.56 -32.07
C PRO A 15 19.76 -11.25 -31.45
N SER A 16 19.81 -10.25 -30.61
CA SER A 16 21.03 -9.75 -29.99
C SER A 16 20.74 -9.02 -28.69
N VAL A 17 21.77 -8.76 -27.89
CA VAL A 17 21.64 -7.93 -26.68
C VAL A 17 21.10 -6.53 -27.01
N LEU A 18 21.57 -5.93 -28.11
CA LEU A 18 21.16 -4.60 -28.54
C LEU A 18 19.68 -4.60 -28.95
N GLU A 19 19.28 -5.54 -29.78
CA GLU A 19 17.89 -5.68 -30.26
C GLU A 19 16.95 -5.90 -29.07
N THR A 20 17.27 -6.81 -28.15
CA THR A 20 16.48 -7.05 -26.95
C THR A 20 16.33 -5.79 -26.09
N LEU A 21 17.41 -5.02 -25.89
CA LEU A 21 17.37 -3.76 -25.16
C LEU A 21 16.48 -2.72 -25.85
N VAL A 22 16.58 -2.60 -27.17
CA VAL A 22 15.76 -1.67 -27.97
C VAL A 22 14.29 -2.04 -27.84
N TRP A 23 13.92 -3.30 -28.03
CA TRP A 23 12.52 -3.72 -27.91
C TRP A 23 11.97 -3.61 -26.48
N LEU A 24 12.72 -3.99 -25.45
CA LEU A 24 12.30 -3.81 -24.06
C LEU A 24 12.02 -2.33 -23.74
N THR A 25 12.87 -1.42 -24.22
CA THR A 25 12.71 0.01 -23.97
C THR A 25 11.56 0.62 -24.80
N LEU A 26 11.40 0.22 -26.05
CA LEU A 26 10.29 0.69 -26.91
C LEU A 26 8.94 0.20 -26.39
N VAL A 27 8.81 -1.09 -26.08
CA VAL A 27 7.60 -1.68 -25.47
C VAL A 27 7.25 -0.96 -24.17
N SER A 28 8.27 -0.70 -23.34
CA SER A 28 8.08 0.05 -22.09
C SER A 28 7.57 1.47 -22.36
N ALA A 29 8.22 2.21 -23.27
CA ALA A 29 7.85 3.59 -23.56
C ALA A 29 6.44 3.71 -24.13
N VAL A 30 6.12 2.88 -25.13
CA VAL A 30 4.78 2.84 -25.77
C VAL A 30 3.73 2.39 -24.77
N GLY A 31 4.03 1.35 -23.96
CA GLY A 31 3.11 0.84 -22.95
C GLY A 31 2.79 1.86 -21.86
N ILE A 32 3.79 2.62 -21.39
CA ILE A 32 3.57 3.71 -20.43
C ILE A 32 2.74 4.84 -21.05
N LEU A 33 2.99 5.17 -22.32
CA LEU A 33 2.22 6.20 -23.04
C LEU A 33 0.75 5.80 -23.17
N LEU A 34 0.49 4.58 -23.64
CA LEU A 34 -0.87 4.03 -23.76
C LEU A 34 -1.53 3.82 -22.40
N GLY A 35 -0.77 3.50 -21.38
CA GLY A 35 -1.26 3.38 -19.99
C GLY A 35 -1.86 4.67 -19.42
N LYS A 36 -1.55 5.84 -20.02
CA LYS A 36 -2.19 7.12 -19.66
C LYS A 36 -3.59 7.29 -20.26
N LEU A 37 -3.97 6.47 -21.24
CA LEU A 37 -5.30 6.49 -21.81
C LEU A 37 -6.32 6.07 -20.75
N ARG A 38 -7.40 6.84 -20.65
CA ARG A 38 -8.51 6.55 -19.74
C ARG A 38 -9.74 6.16 -20.55
N VAL A 39 -10.32 5.02 -20.23
CA VAL A 39 -11.63 4.61 -20.73
C VAL A 39 -12.64 4.91 -19.63
N GLY A 40 -13.35 6.01 -19.77
CA GLY A 40 -14.18 6.56 -18.69
C GLY A 40 -13.31 7.07 -17.52
N LYS A 41 -13.49 6.48 -16.33
CA LYS A 41 -12.71 6.79 -15.11
C LYS A 41 -11.59 5.79 -14.83
N ILE A 42 -11.39 4.79 -15.70
CA ILE A 42 -10.45 3.68 -15.48
C ILE A 42 -9.24 3.84 -16.41
N SER A 43 -8.04 3.62 -15.88
CA SER A 43 -6.80 3.52 -16.63
C SER A 43 -6.10 2.22 -16.25
N LEU A 44 -5.60 1.47 -17.23
CA LEU A 44 -4.81 0.25 -16.99
C LEU A 44 -3.36 0.56 -16.57
N GLY A 45 -2.95 1.82 -16.63
CA GLY A 45 -1.65 2.27 -16.14
C GLY A 45 -0.48 1.48 -16.73
N ILE A 46 0.51 1.15 -15.89
CA ILE A 46 1.74 0.44 -16.28
C ILE A 46 1.46 -0.95 -16.88
N THR A 47 0.30 -1.57 -16.59
CA THR A 47 -0.06 -2.89 -17.13
C THR A 47 -0.16 -2.89 -18.66
N PHE A 48 -0.39 -1.74 -19.31
CA PHE A 48 -0.33 -1.64 -20.76
C PHE A 48 1.01 -2.05 -21.36
N VAL A 49 2.10 -1.95 -20.61
CA VAL A 49 3.42 -2.44 -21.05
C VAL A 49 3.36 -3.93 -21.43
N PHE A 50 2.65 -4.72 -20.61
CA PHE A 50 2.44 -6.14 -20.86
C PHE A 50 1.71 -6.39 -22.19
N PHE A 51 0.60 -5.68 -22.41
CA PHE A 51 -0.19 -5.84 -23.65
C PHE A 51 0.55 -5.36 -24.90
N VAL A 52 1.34 -4.28 -24.79
CA VAL A 52 2.21 -3.84 -25.91
C VAL A 52 3.28 -4.87 -26.21
N GLY A 53 3.87 -5.50 -25.18
CA GLY A 53 4.80 -6.63 -25.36
C GLY A 53 4.17 -7.81 -26.08
N ILE A 54 2.96 -8.22 -25.66
CA ILE A 54 2.19 -9.28 -26.32
C ILE A 54 1.94 -8.94 -27.80
N LEU A 55 1.50 -7.72 -28.06
CA LEU A 55 1.20 -7.27 -29.44
C LEU A 55 2.47 -7.24 -30.30
N SER A 56 3.59 -6.77 -29.75
CA SER A 56 4.87 -6.74 -30.46
C SER A 56 5.33 -8.15 -30.83
N ALA A 57 5.28 -9.09 -29.89
CA ALA A 57 5.63 -10.49 -30.15
C ALA A 57 4.70 -11.15 -31.19
N HIS A 58 3.39 -10.82 -31.15
CA HIS A 58 2.44 -11.30 -32.15
C HIS A 58 2.78 -10.80 -33.57
N PHE A 59 3.27 -9.56 -33.69
CA PHE A 59 3.76 -9.03 -34.97
C PHE A 59 5.15 -9.51 -35.36
N GLY A 60 5.70 -10.50 -34.68
CA GLY A 60 6.94 -11.18 -35.07
C GLY A 60 8.22 -10.63 -34.43
N VAL A 61 8.11 -9.76 -33.44
CA VAL A 61 9.28 -9.35 -32.64
C VAL A 61 9.77 -10.55 -31.84
N ARG A 62 11.00 -10.93 -32.07
CA ARG A 62 11.69 -12.02 -31.35
C ARG A 62 12.93 -11.45 -30.69
N VAL A 63 13.03 -11.59 -29.39
CA VAL A 63 14.15 -11.13 -28.57
C VAL A 63 14.99 -12.30 -28.10
N ASP A 64 16.23 -12.03 -27.74
CA ASP A 64 17.11 -13.06 -27.16
C ASP A 64 16.48 -13.62 -25.87
N PRO A 65 16.24 -14.95 -25.77
CA PRO A 65 15.53 -15.54 -24.63
C PRO A 65 16.29 -15.40 -23.31
N GLU A 66 17.62 -15.47 -23.31
CA GLU A 66 18.43 -15.38 -22.08
C GLU A 66 18.42 -13.95 -21.54
N MET A 67 18.63 -12.97 -22.43
CA MET A 67 18.57 -11.55 -22.07
C MET A 67 17.19 -11.14 -21.58
N ASN A 68 16.15 -11.62 -22.25
CA ASN A 68 14.77 -11.34 -21.85
C ASN A 68 14.46 -11.97 -20.47
N SER A 69 14.89 -13.21 -20.23
CA SER A 69 14.73 -13.87 -18.94
C SER A 69 15.50 -13.15 -17.82
N PHE A 70 16.73 -12.69 -18.11
CA PHE A 70 17.50 -11.88 -17.16
C PHE A 70 16.78 -10.57 -16.81
N ALA A 71 16.27 -9.85 -17.82
CA ALA A 71 15.54 -8.60 -17.60
C ALA A 71 14.26 -8.80 -16.77
N GLN A 72 13.50 -9.86 -17.05
CA GLN A 72 12.32 -10.25 -16.25
C GLN A 72 12.70 -10.54 -14.80
N THR A 73 13.72 -11.36 -14.61
CA THR A 73 14.20 -11.81 -13.28
C THR A 73 14.70 -10.64 -12.44
N LEU A 74 15.55 -9.79 -13.02
CA LEU A 74 16.06 -8.58 -12.36
C LEU A 74 14.91 -7.61 -12.05
N GLY A 75 14.05 -7.37 -13.03
CA GLY A 75 12.87 -6.51 -12.88
C GLY A 75 11.96 -6.97 -11.75
N LEU A 76 11.67 -8.26 -11.70
CA LEU A 76 10.87 -8.87 -10.64
C LEU A 76 11.51 -8.68 -9.27
N ALA A 77 12.77 -9.04 -9.10
CA ALA A 77 13.46 -8.96 -7.82
C ALA A 77 13.50 -7.52 -7.29
N LEU A 78 13.80 -6.54 -8.15
CA LEU A 78 13.78 -5.12 -7.81
C LEU A 78 12.37 -4.66 -7.39
N PHE A 79 11.35 -5.02 -8.17
CA PHE A 79 9.96 -4.65 -7.91
C PHE A 79 9.47 -5.19 -6.57
N VAL A 80 9.64 -6.50 -6.35
CA VAL A 80 9.09 -7.18 -5.17
C VAL A 80 9.82 -6.77 -3.90
N TYR A 81 11.15 -6.56 -3.96
CA TYR A 81 11.92 -6.07 -2.82
C TYR A 81 11.55 -4.62 -2.46
N ALA A 82 11.46 -3.73 -3.45
CA ALA A 82 11.04 -2.34 -3.23
C ALA A 82 9.62 -2.27 -2.64
N LEU A 83 8.71 -3.12 -3.13
CA LEU A 83 7.36 -3.28 -2.58
C LEU A 83 7.40 -3.73 -1.12
N GLY A 84 8.24 -4.71 -0.78
CA GLY A 84 8.42 -5.18 0.59
C GLY A 84 8.89 -4.06 1.52
N VAL A 85 9.89 -3.28 1.10
CA VAL A 85 10.41 -2.13 1.88
C VAL A 85 9.33 -1.06 2.10
N GLU A 86 8.53 -0.76 1.08
CA GLU A 86 7.42 0.22 1.14
C GLU A 86 6.33 -0.23 2.13
N VAL A 87 5.96 -1.49 2.09
CA VAL A 87 4.88 -2.09 2.88
C VAL A 87 5.30 -2.42 4.31
N GLY A 88 6.60 -2.68 4.54
CA GLY A 88 7.15 -3.14 5.82
C GLY A 88 6.73 -2.34 7.05
N PRO A 89 6.79 -1.00 7.04
CA PRO A 89 6.42 -0.17 8.19
C PRO A 89 4.98 -0.36 8.67
N SER A 90 4.05 -0.66 7.76
CA SER A 90 2.62 -0.85 8.06
C SER A 90 2.23 -2.31 8.28
N PHE A 91 3.08 -3.27 7.91
CA PHE A 91 2.77 -4.70 7.95
C PHE A 91 2.42 -5.19 9.36
N PHE A 92 3.34 -5.05 10.32
CA PHE A 92 3.12 -5.53 11.69
C PHE A 92 2.06 -4.73 12.48
N PRO A 93 1.98 -3.38 12.35
CA PRO A 93 0.88 -2.62 12.92
C PRO A 93 -0.50 -3.04 12.40
N SER A 94 -0.62 -3.40 11.12
CA SER A 94 -1.89 -3.84 10.52
C SER A 94 -2.43 -5.15 11.11
N LEU A 95 -1.58 -5.94 11.73
CA LEU A 95 -1.97 -7.20 12.40
C LEU A 95 -2.53 -6.99 13.82
N LYS A 96 -2.59 -5.74 14.32
CA LYS A 96 -3.04 -5.41 15.67
C LYS A 96 -4.35 -4.62 15.65
N SER A 97 -5.12 -4.72 16.74
CA SER A 97 -6.32 -3.91 16.98
C SER A 97 -7.37 -4.03 15.85
N GLN A 98 -7.84 -2.91 15.32
CA GLN A 98 -8.87 -2.89 14.26
C GLN A 98 -8.47 -3.61 12.96
N GLY A 99 -7.18 -3.73 12.69
CA GLY A 99 -6.64 -4.44 11.53
C GLY A 99 -6.93 -5.95 11.53
N VAL A 100 -7.13 -6.56 12.70
CA VAL A 100 -7.41 -8.01 12.81
C VAL A 100 -8.65 -8.41 12.03
N LEU A 101 -9.75 -7.70 12.21
CA LEU A 101 -11.01 -8.01 11.53
C LEU A 101 -10.87 -7.87 10.00
N TYR A 102 -10.30 -6.75 9.52
CA TYR A 102 -10.12 -6.54 8.09
C TYR A 102 -9.19 -7.59 7.47
N ASN A 103 -8.09 -7.93 8.14
CA ASN A 103 -7.18 -8.97 7.67
C ASN A 103 -7.84 -10.35 7.70
N THR A 104 -8.66 -10.67 8.72
CA THR A 104 -9.42 -11.93 8.75
C THR A 104 -10.38 -12.03 7.58
N LEU A 105 -11.17 -10.99 7.32
CA LEU A 105 -12.05 -10.93 6.15
C LEU A 105 -11.25 -11.02 4.84
N GLY A 106 -10.11 -10.35 4.76
CA GLY A 106 -9.20 -10.45 3.63
C GLY A 106 -8.68 -11.88 3.40
N LEU A 107 -8.29 -12.57 4.46
CA LEU A 107 -7.88 -13.98 4.40
C LEU A 107 -9.03 -14.90 3.95
N MET A 108 -10.27 -14.58 4.34
CA MET A 108 -11.45 -15.32 3.84
C MET A 108 -11.63 -15.13 2.33
N VAL A 109 -11.42 -13.91 1.78
CA VAL A 109 -11.45 -13.70 0.32
C VAL A 109 -10.41 -14.57 -0.37
N ILE A 110 -9.18 -14.63 0.17
CA ILE A 110 -8.11 -15.45 -0.40
C ILE A 110 -8.47 -16.93 -0.32
N GLY A 111 -8.90 -17.41 0.83
CA GLY A 111 -9.29 -18.81 1.03
C GLY A 111 -10.44 -19.25 0.12
N LEU A 112 -11.50 -18.44 0.02
CA LEU A 112 -12.60 -18.70 -0.93
C LEU A 112 -12.11 -18.66 -2.38
N GLY A 113 -11.24 -17.71 -2.74
CA GLY A 113 -10.64 -17.63 -4.07
C GLY A 113 -9.87 -18.90 -4.43
N LEU A 114 -9.02 -19.40 -3.53
CA LEU A 114 -8.28 -20.66 -3.71
C LEU A 114 -9.24 -21.85 -3.82
N THR A 115 -10.28 -21.90 -2.99
CA THR A 115 -11.31 -22.96 -3.07
C THR A 115 -12.01 -22.96 -4.42
N VAL A 116 -12.38 -21.77 -4.94
CA VAL A 116 -12.98 -21.63 -6.28
C VAL A 116 -12.01 -22.11 -7.35
N VAL A 117 -10.73 -21.76 -7.28
CA VAL A 117 -9.70 -22.20 -8.23
C VAL A 117 -9.56 -23.73 -8.24
N VAL A 118 -9.47 -24.35 -7.07
CA VAL A 118 -9.38 -25.82 -6.95
C VAL A 118 -10.66 -26.49 -7.47
N ALA A 119 -11.83 -25.96 -7.13
CA ALA A 119 -13.10 -26.49 -7.64
C ALA A 119 -13.18 -26.42 -9.18
N LEU A 120 -12.81 -25.27 -9.75
CA LEU A 120 -12.81 -25.07 -11.21
C LEU A 120 -11.75 -25.92 -11.92
N HIS A 121 -10.60 -26.18 -11.29
CA HIS A 121 -9.60 -27.12 -11.79
C HIS A 121 -10.22 -28.50 -12.03
N TYR A 122 -10.94 -29.04 -11.03
CA TYR A 122 -11.58 -30.37 -11.16
C TYR A 122 -12.81 -30.38 -12.08
N ILE A 123 -13.58 -29.27 -12.12
CA ILE A 123 -14.79 -29.19 -12.95
C ILE A 123 -14.44 -29.01 -14.44
N CYS A 124 -13.48 -28.13 -14.74
CA CYS A 124 -13.13 -27.78 -16.12
C CYS A 124 -11.96 -28.59 -16.69
N GLY A 125 -11.24 -29.37 -15.86
CA GLY A 125 -10.08 -30.15 -16.29
C GLY A 125 -8.86 -29.30 -16.72
N ILE A 126 -8.83 -28.03 -16.36
CA ILE A 126 -7.71 -27.13 -16.67
C ILE A 126 -6.56 -27.42 -15.69
N SER A 127 -5.32 -27.50 -16.18
CA SER A 127 -4.15 -27.75 -15.33
C SER A 127 -4.01 -26.71 -14.21
N MET A 128 -3.52 -27.12 -13.03
CA MET A 128 -3.38 -26.21 -11.89
C MET A 128 -2.45 -25.03 -12.19
N PRO A 129 -1.31 -25.18 -12.91
CA PRO A 129 -0.53 -24.02 -13.35
C PRO A 129 -1.35 -23.00 -14.11
N ASN A 130 -2.14 -23.41 -15.11
CA ASN A 130 -2.98 -22.52 -15.91
C ASN A 130 -4.06 -21.86 -15.04
N MET A 131 -4.69 -22.60 -14.12
CA MET A 131 -5.64 -22.05 -13.15
C MET A 131 -5.02 -20.97 -12.25
N LEU A 132 -3.75 -21.14 -11.84
CA LEU A 132 -3.03 -20.12 -11.07
C LEU A 132 -2.67 -18.91 -11.92
N GLY A 133 -2.38 -19.09 -13.22
CA GLY A 133 -2.24 -17.98 -14.17
C GLY A 133 -3.55 -17.19 -14.32
N ILE A 134 -4.67 -17.87 -14.53
CA ILE A 134 -6.02 -17.29 -14.57
C ILE A 134 -6.32 -16.54 -13.27
N MET A 135 -6.02 -17.15 -12.11
CA MET A 135 -6.22 -16.51 -10.81
C MET A 135 -5.35 -15.25 -10.66
N ALA A 136 -4.08 -15.28 -11.07
CA ALA A 136 -3.18 -14.14 -10.94
C ALA A 136 -3.70 -12.93 -11.72
N GLY A 137 -4.22 -13.14 -12.92
CA GLY A 137 -4.88 -12.11 -13.71
C GLY A 137 -6.20 -11.65 -13.09
N ALA A 138 -7.05 -12.58 -12.71
CA ALA A 138 -8.35 -12.32 -12.08
C ALA A 138 -8.23 -11.42 -10.85
N VAL A 139 -7.23 -11.66 -9.99
CA VAL A 139 -6.99 -10.85 -8.78
C VAL A 139 -5.98 -9.72 -9.01
N THR A 140 -5.60 -9.44 -10.26
CA THR A 140 -4.67 -8.37 -10.65
C THR A 140 -3.33 -8.39 -9.89
N ASN A 141 -2.82 -9.59 -9.58
CA ASN A 141 -1.64 -9.78 -8.72
C ASN A 141 -0.44 -10.33 -9.51
N THR A 142 0.31 -9.43 -10.15
CA THR A 142 1.54 -9.79 -10.88
C THR A 142 2.67 -10.39 -10.01
N PRO A 143 2.89 -10.00 -8.74
CA PRO A 143 3.83 -10.70 -7.86
C PRO A 143 3.48 -12.18 -7.63
N MET A 144 2.19 -12.50 -7.51
CA MET A 144 1.73 -13.89 -7.41
C MET A 144 2.07 -14.68 -8.68
N LEU A 145 1.79 -14.10 -9.88
CA LEU A 145 2.15 -14.70 -11.15
C LEU A 145 3.64 -15.05 -11.20
N ALA A 146 4.47 -14.09 -10.87
CA ALA A 146 5.92 -14.22 -10.89
C ALA A 146 6.43 -15.28 -9.90
N ALA A 147 5.82 -15.38 -8.73
CA ALA A 147 6.14 -16.40 -7.74
C ALA A 147 5.83 -17.82 -8.25
N VAL A 148 4.66 -17.99 -8.88
CA VAL A 148 4.26 -19.27 -9.50
C VAL A 148 5.18 -19.62 -10.66
N GLN A 149 5.55 -18.65 -11.52
CA GLN A 149 6.50 -18.87 -12.62
C GLN A 149 7.88 -19.29 -12.11
N SER A 150 8.41 -18.61 -11.09
CA SER A 150 9.68 -18.96 -10.47
C SER A 150 9.67 -20.39 -9.91
N THR A 151 8.58 -20.77 -9.22
CA THR A 151 8.43 -22.13 -8.68
C THR A 151 8.39 -23.18 -9.78
N MET A 152 7.71 -22.90 -10.90
CA MET A 152 7.69 -23.78 -12.06
C MET A 152 9.05 -23.90 -12.75
N GLN A 153 9.75 -22.79 -12.94
CA GLN A 153 11.10 -22.81 -13.50
C GLN A 153 12.08 -23.60 -12.63
N ASP A 154 12.00 -23.44 -11.30
CA ASP A 154 12.83 -24.20 -10.36
C ASP A 154 12.51 -25.72 -10.39
N ALA A 155 11.24 -26.09 -10.58
CA ALA A 155 10.83 -27.51 -10.58
C ALA A 155 11.07 -28.22 -11.92
N LEU A 156 10.82 -27.54 -13.04
CA LEU A 156 10.79 -28.15 -14.38
C LEU A 156 12.00 -27.75 -15.25
N GLY A 157 12.78 -26.76 -14.86
CA GLY A 157 13.90 -26.23 -15.65
C GLY A 157 13.45 -25.73 -17.03
N SER A 158 14.28 -25.93 -18.04
CA SER A 158 13.99 -25.54 -19.43
C SER A 158 12.81 -26.30 -20.04
N ALA A 159 12.47 -27.51 -19.55
CA ALA A 159 11.33 -28.29 -20.02
C ALA A 159 9.99 -27.62 -19.70
N GLY A 160 9.94 -26.75 -18.69
CA GLY A 160 8.75 -26.01 -18.27
C GLY A 160 8.49 -24.69 -19.01
N ALA A 161 9.34 -24.30 -19.95
CA ALA A 161 9.25 -22.97 -20.59
C ALA A 161 7.87 -22.72 -21.25
N ARG A 162 7.29 -23.71 -21.92
CA ARG A 162 5.95 -23.59 -22.52
C ARG A 162 4.86 -23.40 -21.47
N GLN A 163 4.90 -24.17 -20.39
CA GLN A 163 3.92 -24.07 -19.31
C GLN A 163 4.00 -22.72 -18.57
N VAL A 164 5.22 -22.17 -18.43
CA VAL A 164 5.43 -20.82 -17.88
C VAL A 164 4.83 -19.75 -18.81
N ALA A 165 4.93 -19.92 -20.13
CA ALA A 165 4.30 -19.03 -21.10
C ALA A 165 2.76 -19.14 -21.03
N ASP A 166 2.19 -20.34 -20.97
CA ASP A 166 0.74 -20.57 -20.87
C ASP A 166 0.15 -19.94 -19.58
N LEU A 167 0.89 -20.01 -18.48
CA LEU A 167 0.53 -19.38 -17.21
C LEU A 167 0.46 -17.85 -17.34
N ALA A 168 1.42 -17.23 -18.08
CA ALA A 168 1.39 -15.80 -18.36
C ALA A 168 0.23 -15.42 -19.29
N LEU A 169 -0.10 -16.25 -20.28
CA LEU A 169 -1.26 -16.06 -21.14
C LEU A 169 -2.57 -16.07 -20.34
N GLY A 170 -2.72 -17.02 -19.40
CA GLY A 170 -3.86 -17.06 -18.48
C GLY A 170 -4.04 -15.76 -17.70
N CYS A 171 -2.94 -15.22 -17.20
CA CYS A 171 -2.95 -13.92 -16.52
C CYS A 171 -3.35 -12.78 -17.46
N ALA A 172 -2.77 -12.72 -18.66
CA ALA A 172 -3.06 -11.67 -19.63
C ALA A 172 -4.54 -11.64 -20.04
N LEU A 173 -5.11 -12.81 -20.31
CA LEU A 173 -6.50 -12.96 -20.73
C LEU A 173 -7.49 -12.51 -19.65
N THR A 174 -7.21 -12.82 -18.40
CA THR A 174 -8.16 -12.61 -17.30
C THR A 174 -7.98 -11.26 -16.58
N TYR A 175 -6.84 -10.61 -16.74
CA TYR A 175 -6.52 -9.34 -16.05
C TYR A 175 -7.55 -8.22 -16.30
N PRO A 176 -7.96 -7.92 -17.54
CA PRO A 176 -8.94 -6.86 -17.79
C PRO A 176 -10.28 -7.12 -17.11
N LEU A 177 -10.76 -8.37 -17.18
CA LEU A 177 -12.02 -8.75 -16.54
C LEU A 177 -11.91 -8.90 -15.02
N GLY A 178 -10.71 -9.13 -14.48
CA GLY A 178 -10.43 -9.01 -13.06
C GLY A 178 -10.72 -7.61 -12.52
N VAL A 179 -10.28 -6.57 -13.24
CA VAL A 179 -10.58 -5.17 -12.91
C VAL A 179 -12.09 -4.89 -13.02
N VAL A 180 -12.70 -5.29 -14.15
CA VAL A 180 -14.14 -5.10 -14.38
C VAL A 180 -14.97 -5.86 -13.35
N GLY A 181 -14.62 -7.10 -13.03
CA GLY A 181 -15.30 -7.92 -12.02
C GLY A 181 -15.26 -7.28 -10.64
N MET A 182 -14.13 -6.69 -10.26
CA MET A 182 -14.02 -5.97 -9.00
C MET A 182 -14.89 -4.70 -8.98
N ILE A 183 -14.92 -3.93 -10.07
CA ILE A 183 -15.76 -2.74 -10.19
C ILE A 183 -17.24 -3.12 -10.14
N LEU A 184 -17.65 -4.18 -10.82
CA LEU A 184 -19.02 -4.69 -10.77
C LEU A 184 -19.40 -5.14 -9.35
N ALA A 185 -18.49 -5.82 -8.64
CA ALA A 185 -18.72 -6.19 -7.24
C ALA A 185 -18.93 -4.93 -6.36
N ILE A 186 -18.10 -3.89 -6.52
CA ILE A 186 -18.26 -2.62 -5.80
C ILE A 186 -19.63 -1.99 -6.09
N LEU A 187 -20.04 -1.92 -7.35
CA LEU A 187 -21.32 -1.37 -7.75
C LEU A 187 -22.49 -2.17 -7.19
N THR A 188 -22.41 -3.51 -7.23
CA THR A 188 -23.44 -4.40 -6.69
C THR A 188 -23.56 -4.22 -5.17
N LEU A 189 -22.43 -4.19 -4.44
CA LEU A 189 -22.41 -3.94 -3.00
C LEU A 189 -22.98 -2.56 -2.65
N ASN A 190 -22.73 -1.54 -3.48
CA ASN A 190 -23.30 -0.20 -3.27
C ASN A 190 -24.83 -0.18 -3.44
N VAL A 191 -25.38 -0.98 -4.35
CA VAL A 191 -26.83 -1.12 -4.53
C VAL A 191 -27.46 -1.87 -3.35
N LEU A 192 -26.78 -2.89 -2.84
CA LEU A 192 -27.24 -3.76 -1.76
C LEU A 192 -26.98 -3.16 -0.36
N ASP A 193 -26.26 -2.04 -0.24
CA ASP A 193 -25.95 -1.43 1.06
C ASP A 193 -27.23 -0.96 1.78
N PRO A 194 -27.56 -1.53 2.95
CA PRO A 194 -28.78 -1.17 3.70
C PRO A 194 -28.76 0.26 4.24
N LYS A 195 -27.59 0.89 4.32
CA LYS A 195 -27.41 2.25 4.83
C LYS A 195 -27.30 3.31 3.74
N ARG A 196 -27.52 2.95 2.47
CA ARG A 196 -27.36 3.86 1.32
C ARG A 196 -28.13 5.18 1.46
N HIS A 197 -29.35 5.14 2.00
CA HIS A 197 -30.21 6.31 2.14
C HIS A 197 -29.85 7.24 3.32
N LYS A 198 -29.15 6.71 4.35
CA LYS A 198 -28.71 7.51 5.51
C LYS A 198 -27.34 8.18 5.31
N ARG A 199 -26.65 7.85 4.25
CA ARG A 199 -25.23 8.20 4.03
C ARG A 199 -25.02 9.62 3.52
N ASN A 200 -26.01 10.23 2.87
CA ASN A 200 -25.89 11.60 2.35
C ASN A 200 -25.84 12.68 3.45
N GLU A 201 -26.10 12.32 4.71
CA GLU A 201 -26.10 13.27 5.83
C GLU A 201 -24.90 13.12 6.79
N GLN A 202 -24.14 12.02 6.74
CA GLN A 202 -23.13 11.69 7.76
C GLN A 202 -21.67 11.60 7.32
N ASP A 203 -21.34 11.75 6.05
CA ASP A 203 -19.96 11.56 5.55
C ASP A 203 -19.04 12.78 5.80
N ASN A 204 -19.46 13.74 6.62
CA ASN A 204 -18.66 14.86 7.14
C ASN A 204 -18.09 14.60 8.55
N SER A 205 -18.18 13.39 9.09
CA SER A 205 -17.61 13.10 10.40
C SER A 205 -16.10 12.99 10.32
N ARG A 206 -15.41 14.10 10.54
CA ARG A 206 -14.01 14.11 10.99
C ARG A 206 -13.94 13.17 12.19
N ASN A 207 -12.99 12.23 12.22
CA ASN A 207 -12.77 11.34 13.37
C ASN A 207 -12.38 12.08 14.66
N THR A 208 -12.23 13.37 14.60
CA THR A 208 -11.94 14.27 15.70
C THR A 208 -12.80 15.50 15.58
N TYR A 209 -13.48 15.84 16.66
CA TYR A 209 -14.26 17.07 16.82
C TYR A 209 -13.46 18.04 17.67
N ILE A 210 -13.43 19.30 17.26
CA ILE A 210 -12.74 20.37 17.99
C ILE A 210 -13.82 21.16 18.72
N THR A 211 -13.70 21.25 20.04
CA THR A 211 -14.61 22.02 20.88
C THR A 211 -13.81 22.99 21.76
N GLU A 212 -14.35 24.17 22.01
CA GLU A 212 -13.83 25.13 22.97
C GLU A 212 -14.67 25.02 24.24
N LEU A 213 -14.00 24.75 25.37
CA LEU A 213 -14.62 24.56 26.68
C LEU A 213 -14.06 25.60 27.66
N GLU A 214 -14.93 26.35 28.32
CA GLU A 214 -14.57 27.19 29.45
C GLU A 214 -14.45 26.31 30.71
N LEU A 215 -13.31 26.35 31.37
CA LEU A 215 -13.05 25.57 32.56
C LEU A 215 -13.84 26.13 33.77
N THR A 216 -14.92 25.47 34.13
CA THR A 216 -15.76 25.83 35.25
C THR A 216 -15.80 24.77 36.35
N ASN A 217 -15.23 23.58 36.09
CA ASN A 217 -15.18 22.49 37.06
C ASN A 217 -14.11 22.76 38.13
N ALA A 218 -14.56 23.11 39.34
CA ALA A 218 -13.69 23.40 40.48
C ALA A 218 -12.77 22.23 40.90
N ALA A 219 -13.12 20.98 40.57
CA ALA A 219 -12.30 19.81 40.84
C ALA A 219 -10.99 19.77 40.02
N LEU A 220 -10.90 20.57 38.96
CA LEU A 220 -9.73 20.65 38.07
C LEU A 220 -8.89 21.90 38.31
N PHE A 221 -9.35 22.84 39.11
CA PHE A 221 -8.59 24.07 39.42
C PHE A 221 -7.32 23.74 40.20
N GLY A 222 -6.20 24.31 39.74
CA GLY A 222 -4.88 24.08 40.32
C GLY A 222 -4.25 22.73 39.99
N LYS A 223 -4.95 21.85 39.29
CA LYS A 223 -4.38 20.59 38.81
C LYS A 223 -3.60 20.79 37.52
N THR A 224 -2.60 19.96 37.32
CA THR A 224 -1.90 19.88 36.04
C THR A 224 -2.72 19.11 35.02
N ILE A 225 -2.48 19.35 33.73
CA ILE A 225 -3.12 18.58 32.66
C ILE A 225 -2.87 17.09 32.79
N LEU A 226 -1.68 16.68 33.26
CA LEU A 226 -1.37 15.26 33.53
C LEU A 226 -2.28 14.66 34.59
N GLU A 227 -2.60 15.42 35.64
CA GLU A 227 -3.53 15.00 36.67
C GLU A 227 -4.97 14.94 36.15
N ALA A 228 -5.37 15.91 35.35
CA ALA A 228 -6.69 15.91 34.71
C ALA A 228 -6.87 14.69 33.77
N VAL A 229 -5.87 14.36 32.94
CA VAL A 229 -5.89 13.15 32.07
C VAL A 229 -5.97 11.85 32.86
N ARG A 230 -5.47 11.81 34.10
CA ARG A 230 -5.57 10.61 34.94
C ARG A 230 -6.93 10.43 35.60
N LEU A 231 -7.72 11.50 35.67
CA LEU A 231 -9.05 11.48 36.27
C LEU A 231 -10.14 11.09 35.26
N GLU A 232 -9.82 11.14 33.97
CA GLU A 232 -10.76 10.87 32.90
C GLU A 232 -10.30 9.64 32.10
N GLU A 233 -11.19 8.69 31.86
CA GLU A 233 -10.89 7.47 31.09
C GLU A 233 -10.88 7.71 29.58
N LYS A 234 -11.52 8.78 29.10
CA LYS A 234 -11.62 9.10 27.68
C LYS A 234 -10.36 9.80 27.17
N HIS A 235 -10.06 9.56 25.91
CA HIS A 235 -8.89 10.15 25.25
C HIS A 235 -9.24 11.53 24.68
N PHE A 236 -8.62 12.57 25.20
CA PHE A 236 -8.70 13.93 24.69
C PHE A 236 -7.33 14.57 24.56
N ILE A 237 -7.23 15.61 23.75
CA ILE A 237 -6.02 16.41 23.60
C ILE A 237 -6.39 17.89 23.75
N ILE A 238 -5.84 18.56 24.75
CA ILE A 238 -5.92 20.01 24.86
C ILE A 238 -4.83 20.60 23.95
N SER A 239 -5.26 21.26 22.89
CA SER A 239 -4.34 21.83 21.90
C SER A 239 -3.89 23.25 22.24
N ARG A 240 -4.76 24.04 22.85
CA ARG A 240 -4.55 25.44 23.23
C ARG A 240 -5.32 25.79 24.46
N ILE A 241 -4.81 26.76 25.22
CA ILE A 241 -5.49 27.37 26.38
C ILE A 241 -5.39 28.89 26.23
N TRP A 242 -6.53 29.55 26.24
CA TRP A 242 -6.60 31.01 26.38
C TRP A 242 -6.86 31.33 27.85
N ARG A 243 -5.96 32.15 28.42
CA ARG A 243 -6.08 32.69 29.77
C ARG A 243 -6.15 34.20 29.66
N GLY A 244 -7.37 34.74 29.68
CA GLY A 244 -7.61 36.10 29.23
C GLY A 244 -7.17 36.28 27.78
N ASP A 245 -6.33 37.26 27.49
CA ASP A 245 -5.79 37.52 26.15
C ASP A 245 -4.52 36.73 25.80
N THR A 246 -4.06 35.89 26.72
CA THR A 246 -2.81 35.15 26.53
C THR A 246 -3.07 33.72 26.03
N LEU A 247 -2.49 33.38 24.87
CA LEU A 247 -2.52 32.04 24.32
C LEU A 247 -1.37 31.20 24.88
N ILE A 248 -1.71 30.06 25.47
CA ILE A 248 -0.76 29.11 26.10
C ILE A 248 -0.79 27.80 25.31
N ILE A 249 0.38 27.31 24.89
CA ILE A 249 0.51 25.91 24.45
C ILE A 249 0.61 25.04 25.69
N PRO A 250 -0.38 24.19 25.96
CA PRO A 250 -0.39 23.43 27.20
C PRO A 250 0.68 22.33 27.18
N SER A 251 1.36 22.15 28.32
CA SER A 251 2.23 21.02 28.61
C SER A 251 1.56 20.10 29.64
N SER A 252 2.07 18.90 29.84
CA SER A 252 1.59 18.01 30.91
C SER A 252 1.66 18.63 32.30
N GLN A 253 2.54 19.61 32.50
CA GLN A 253 2.75 20.36 33.74
C GLN A 253 1.99 21.68 33.80
N THR A 254 1.27 22.05 32.73
CA THR A 254 0.46 23.27 32.71
C THR A 254 -0.66 23.13 33.75
N VAL A 255 -0.73 24.09 34.66
CA VAL A 255 -1.76 24.17 35.69
C VAL A 255 -3.01 24.82 35.10
N LEU A 256 -4.15 24.20 35.35
CA LEU A 256 -5.46 24.68 34.90
C LEU A 256 -6.02 25.70 35.90
N HIS A 257 -6.55 26.82 35.42
CA HIS A 257 -7.14 27.87 36.24
C HIS A 257 -8.60 28.08 35.85
N GLU A 258 -9.38 28.57 36.83
CA GLU A 258 -10.76 28.98 36.59
C GLU A 258 -10.85 29.99 35.42
N GLY A 259 -11.80 29.77 34.50
CA GLY A 259 -12.02 30.64 33.36
C GLY A 259 -11.01 30.43 32.22
N ASP A 260 -10.13 29.41 32.28
CA ASP A 260 -9.32 29.01 31.11
C ASP A 260 -10.22 28.51 30.00
N HIS A 261 -10.05 29.02 28.78
CA HIS A 261 -10.71 28.50 27.60
C HIS A 261 -9.81 27.44 26.93
N LEU A 262 -10.29 26.21 26.93
CA LEU A 262 -9.56 25.03 26.46
C LEU A 262 -10.02 24.66 25.06
N LEU A 263 -9.14 24.61 24.08
CA LEU A 263 -9.43 24.03 22.78
C LEU A 263 -9.12 22.54 22.81
N VAL A 264 -10.16 21.73 22.86
CA VAL A 264 -10.09 20.29 23.09
C VAL A 264 -10.42 19.52 21.83
N LEU A 265 -9.59 18.55 21.47
CA LEU A 265 -9.83 17.58 20.40
C LEU A 265 -10.30 16.28 21.04
N VAL A 266 -11.47 15.82 20.61
CA VAL A 266 -12.12 14.61 21.11
C VAL A 266 -12.79 13.84 19.99
N HIS A 267 -13.22 12.62 20.27
CA HIS A 267 -14.16 11.93 19.40
C HIS A 267 -15.54 12.64 19.45
N PRO A 268 -16.27 12.72 18.31
CA PRO A 268 -17.59 13.36 18.31
C PRO A 268 -18.56 12.79 19.34
N GLU A 269 -18.43 11.50 19.65
CA GLU A 269 -19.27 10.78 20.63
C GLU A 269 -18.98 11.18 22.09
N ASP A 270 -17.78 11.68 22.37
CA ASP A 270 -17.31 11.99 23.72
C ASP A 270 -17.43 13.50 24.06
N VAL A 271 -17.96 14.32 23.15
CA VAL A 271 -18.07 15.79 23.34
C VAL A 271 -18.90 16.17 24.57
N GLU A 272 -20.08 15.56 24.75
CA GLU A 272 -20.97 15.84 25.89
C GLU A 272 -20.32 15.45 27.23
N GLU A 273 -19.53 14.36 27.24
CA GLU A 273 -18.83 13.89 28.42
C GLU A 273 -17.68 14.85 28.79
N MET A 274 -16.98 15.39 27.78
CA MET A 274 -15.96 16.43 27.97
C MET A 274 -16.53 17.76 28.45
N GLU A 275 -17.74 18.14 28.01
CA GLU A 275 -18.45 19.30 28.53
C GLU A 275 -18.78 19.14 30.04
N GLN A 276 -19.19 17.94 30.45
CA GLN A 276 -19.41 17.64 31.87
C GLN A 276 -18.12 17.64 32.68
N PHE A 277 -17.01 17.17 32.08
CA PHE A 277 -15.73 17.06 32.76
C PHE A 277 -15.03 18.41 32.93
N PHE A 278 -14.96 19.24 31.88
CA PHE A 278 -14.26 20.52 31.91
C PHE A 278 -15.13 21.70 32.31
N GLY A 279 -16.38 21.76 31.78
CA GLY A 279 -17.28 22.86 32.01
C GLY A 279 -18.11 23.25 30.78
N ARG A 280 -18.40 24.51 30.64
CA ARG A 280 -19.34 25.01 29.62
C ARG A 280 -18.70 25.08 28.25
N ARG A 281 -19.46 24.74 27.21
CA ARG A 281 -19.08 25.01 25.84
C ARG A 281 -19.10 26.51 25.56
N ALA A 282 -18.00 27.03 25.04
CA ALA A 282 -17.92 28.40 24.58
C ALA A 282 -18.58 28.47 23.18
N GLU A 283 -19.70 29.19 23.07
CA GLU A 283 -20.43 29.34 21.81
C GLU A 283 -19.78 30.34 20.83
N SER A 284 -18.56 30.76 21.08
CA SER A 284 -17.94 31.88 20.36
C SER A 284 -17.62 31.59 18.91
N ARG A 285 -17.35 30.34 18.53
CA ARG A 285 -16.91 29.99 17.19
C ARG A 285 -17.08 28.49 16.88
N ASP A 286 -17.49 28.16 15.65
CA ASP A 286 -17.43 26.77 15.17
C ASP A 286 -16.02 26.46 14.65
N TRP A 287 -15.24 25.74 15.43
CA TRP A 287 -13.87 25.35 15.15
C TRP A 287 -13.73 24.21 14.14
N ASN A 288 -14.83 23.65 13.65
CA ASN A 288 -14.83 22.52 12.71
C ASN A 288 -15.00 22.94 11.25
N ARG A 289 -15.11 24.23 10.99
CA ARG A 289 -15.24 24.79 9.63
C ARG A 289 -13.94 24.66 8.85
N PRO A 290 -14.01 24.42 7.52
CA PRO A 290 -12.81 24.26 6.69
C PRO A 290 -12.09 25.59 6.40
N ASP A 291 -12.77 26.74 6.61
CA ASP A 291 -12.30 28.10 6.30
C ASP A 291 -11.66 28.83 7.50
N ILE A 292 -11.36 28.11 8.59
CA ILE A 292 -10.68 28.73 9.74
C ILE A 292 -9.23 29.07 9.38
N ASP A 293 -8.92 30.36 9.47
CA ASP A 293 -7.54 30.84 9.35
C ASP A 293 -6.79 30.63 10.66
N TRP A 294 -6.12 29.49 10.77
CA TRP A 294 -5.33 29.13 11.94
C TRP A 294 -4.09 30.01 12.09
N ASP A 295 -3.54 30.54 10.99
CA ASP A 295 -2.36 31.40 11.03
C ASP A 295 -2.70 32.78 11.61
N ALA A 296 -3.91 33.30 11.36
CA ALA A 296 -4.38 34.54 11.98
C ALA A 296 -4.68 34.38 13.48
N ILE A 297 -5.10 33.19 13.92
CA ILE A 297 -5.39 32.88 15.33
C ILE A 297 -4.10 32.67 16.11
N ASP A 298 -3.10 32.09 15.49
CA ASP A 298 -1.81 31.71 16.10
C ASP A 298 -0.71 32.77 15.84
N SER A 299 -1.02 34.06 15.88
CA SER A 299 -0.07 35.14 15.54
C SER A 299 1.28 35.10 16.31
N GLN A 300 1.40 34.32 17.37
CA GLN A 300 2.62 34.04 18.13
C GLN A 300 3.19 32.64 17.89
N LEU A 301 2.46 31.75 17.20
CA LEU A 301 2.83 30.36 17.00
C LEU A 301 2.92 30.02 15.52
N VAL A 302 4.02 29.41 15.15
CA VAL A 302 4.25 28.93 13.78
C VAL A 302 4.01 27.45 13.71
N SER A 303 3.24 27.03 12.69
CA SER A 303 3.16 25.62 12.32
C SER A 303 4.17 25.35 11.21
N LYS A 304 5.08 24.39 11.42
CA LYS A 304 6.09 24.00 10.43
C LYS A 304 6.11 22.48 10.26
N ARG A 305 6.33 22.04 9.03
CA ARG A 305 6.65 20.64 8.76
C ARG A 305 8.16 20.44 8.83
N ILE A 306 8.61 19.58 9.73
CA ILE A 306 10.02 19.19 9.92
C ILE A 306 10.21 17.78 9.40
N ILE A 307 11.23 17.55 8.58
CA ILE A 307 11.58 16.23 8.10
C ILE A 307 12.73 15.68 8.93
N ILE A 308 12.57 14.44 9.45
CA ILE A 308 13.64 13.78 10.18
C ILE A 308 14.74 13.34 9.21
N THR A 309 15.89 13.99 9.32
CA THR A 309 17.07 13.68 8.50
C THR A 309 18.29 13.33 9.34
N ASN A 310 18.22 13.54 10.66
CA ASN A 310 19.30 13.18 11.57
C ASN A 310 19.28 11.68 11.91
N SER A 311 20.33 10.96 11.52
CA SER A 311 20.46 9.52 11.75
C SER A 311 20.49 9.13 13.25
N LYS A 312 20.85 10.04 14.15
CA LYS A 312 20.84 9.79 15.60
C LYS A 312 19.42 9.68 16.17
N VAL A 313 18.46 10.31 15.52
CA VAL A 313 17.02 10.29 15.90
C VAL A 313 16.32 9.07 15.32
N ASN A 314 16.91 8.42 14.30
CA ASN A 314 16.35 7.25 13.68
C ASN A 314 16.20 6.08 14.66
N GLY A 315 14.98 5.56 14.81
CA GLY A 315 14.65 4.49 15.75
C GLY A 315 14.45 4.94 17.21
N ALA A 316 14.59 6.23 17.51
CA ALA A 316 14.31 6.76 18.84
C ALA A 316 12.79 6.81 19.10
N LYS A 317 12.37 6.53 20.34
CA LYS A 317 10.97 6.76 20.75
C LYS A 317 10.71 8.27 20.82
N LEU A 318 9.57 8.70 20.27
CA LEU A 318 9.16 10.12 20.30
C LEU A 318 9.16 10.70 21.72
N GLY A 319 8.58 9.98 22.67
CA GLY A 319 8.54 10.40 24.07
C GLY A 319 9.91 10.49 24.75
N ALA A 320 10.90 9.67 24.32
CA ALA A 320 12.25 9.70 24.86
C ALA A 320 13.03 10.96 24.45
N LEU A 321 12.67 11.58 23.31
CA LEU A 321 13.30 12.82 22.85
C LEU A 321 12.85 14.06 23.64
N ARG A 322 11.78 13.97 24.43
CA ARG A 322 11.24 15.05 25.27
C ARG A 322 11.18 16.41 24.55
N LEU A 323 10.84 16.42 23.25
CA LEU A 323 10.87 17.62 22.40
C LEU A 323 10.00 18.75 22.96
N ARG A 324 8.87 18.40 23.58
CA ARG A 324 7.99 19.36 24.24
C ARG A 324 8.66 20.05 25.42
N ASN A 325 9.41 19.29 26.23
CA ASN A 325 10.07 19.84 27.43
C ASN A 325 11.36 20.60 27.08
N GLN A 326 12.07 20.17 26.02
CA GLN A 326 13.35 20.77 25.64
C GLN A 326 13.23 21.98 24.74
N TYR A 327 12.22 21.97 23.86
CA TYR A 327 12.05 23.01 22.83
C TYR A 327 10.68 23.70 22.89
N GLY A 328 9.79 23.34 23.82
CA GLY A 328 8.44 23.94 23.87
C GLY A 328 7.56 23.65 22.66
N ILE A 329 7.93 22.66 21.83
CA ILE A 329 7.22 22.33 20.60
C ILE A 329 6.25 21.16 20.80
N ASN A 330 5.11 21.23 20.14
CA ASN A 330 4.14 20.14 20.11
C ASN A 330 4.12 19.48 18.74
N ILE A 331 4.19 18.14 18.69
CA ILE A 331 4.05 17.37 17.46
C ILE A 331 2.60 16.91 17.37
N THR A 332 1.89 17.38 16.35
CA THR A 332 0.46 17.11 16.18
C THR A 332 0.23 15.89 15.31
N ARG A 333 1.05 15.69 14.28
CA ARG A 333 0.91 14.60 13.30
C ARG A 333 2.27 14.18 12.78
N ILE A 334 2.34 12.94 12.32
CA ILE A 334 3.50 12.38 11.63
C ILE A 334 3.02 11.78 10.31
N ASP A 335 3.59 12.26 9.21
CA ASP A 335 3.40 11.66 7.89
C ASP A 335 4.60 10.76 7.60
N ARG A 336 4.33 9.48 7.42
CA ARG A 336 5.32 8.47 7.03
C ARG A 336 4.90 7.84 5.71
N ALA A 337 5.62 8.17 4.66
CA ALA A 337 5.35 7.66 3.30
C ALA A 337 3.90 7.90 2.81
N GLY A 338 3.32 9.07 3.15
CA GLY A 338 1.94 9.42 2.79
C GLY A 338 0.87 8.88 3.75
N ILE A 339 1.27 8.15 4.80
CA ILE A 339 0.36 7.66 5.83
C ILE A 339 0.45 8.57 7.06
N GLU A 340 -0.67 9.14 7.44
CA GLU A 340 -0.76 9.98 8.63
C GLU A 340 -0.88 9.12 9.89
N ILE A 341 0.08 9.25 10.79
CA ILE A 341 0.19 8.48 12.03
C ILE A 341 0.02 9.43 13.21
N LEU A 342 -0.72 9.00 14.23
CA LEU A 342 -0.85 9.75 15.47
C LEU A 342 0.50 9.78 16.22
N ALA A 343 0.90 10.97 16.70
CA ALA A 343 2.15 11.20 17.40
C ALA A 343 2.09 10.67 18.85
N THR A 344 2.16 9.34 19.03
CA THR A 344 2.18 8.73 20.36
C THR A 344 3.58 8.68 20.95
N PRO A 345 3.76 8.74 22.28
CA PRO A 345 5.08 8.72 22.93
C PRO A 345 5.91 7.46 22.61
N ASP A 346 5.25 6.32 22.39
CA ASP A 346 5.89 5.04 22.07
C ASP A 346 6.25 4.86 20.60
N LEU A 347 5.84 5.78 19.74
CA LEU A 347 6.15 5.74 18.33
C LEU A 347 7.66 5.89 18.11
N HIS A 348 8.25 4.98 17.35
CA HIS A 348 9.64 5.07 16.93
C HIS A 348 9.73 5.91 15.66
N LEU A 349 10.47 7.02 15.74
CA LEU A 349 10.71 7.90 14.61
C LEU A 349 11.61 7.25 13.58
N GLN A 350 11.37 7.56 12.30
CA GLN A 350 12.16 7.06 11.18
C GLN A 350 12.70 8.24 10.35
N LEU A 351 13.86 8.02 9.71
CA LEU A 351 14.35 8.97 8.72
C LEU A 351 13.29 9.14 7.63
N GLY A 352 13.03 10.40 7.26
CA GLY A 352 12.00 10.75 6.28
C GLY A 352 10.61 10.98 6.85
N ASP A 353 10.36 10.69 8.13
CA ASP A 353 9.11 11.10 8.79
C ASP A 353 8.96 12.61 8.69
N ARG A 354 7.78 13.08 8.30
CA ARG A 354 7.41 14.48 8.29
C ARG A 354 6.58 14.79 9.52
N LEU A 355 7.16 15.54 10.44
CA LEU A 355 6.51 15.96 11.67
C LEU A 355 5.78 17.29 11.43
N SER A 356 4.48 17.36 11.70
CA SER A 356 3.76 18.62 11.84
C SER A 356 3.97 19.15 13.25
N VAL A 357 4.73 20.24 13.35
CA VAL A 357 5.20 20.80 14.62
C VAL A 357 4.59 22.17 14.82
N VAL A 358 4.13 22.47 16.02
CA VAL A 358 3.60 23.78 16.44
C VAL A 358 4.42 24.29 17.63
N GLY A 359 4.85 25.53 17.58
CA GLY A 359 5.63 26.18 18.63
C GLY A 359 6.10 27.58 18.24
N GLU A 360 6.91 28.19 19.09
CA GLU A 360 7.56 29.47 18.76
C GLU A 360 8.58 29.28 17.63
N ALA A 361 8.67 30.26 16.74
CA ALA A 361 9.51 30.17 15.53
C ALA A 361 10.98 29.86 15.85
N GLN A 362 11.55 30.44 16.91
CA GLN A 362 12.94 30.20 17.31
C GLN A 362 13.15 28.78 17.84
N GLU A 363 12.21 28.27 18.62
CA GLU A 363 12.29 26.93 19.19
C GLU A 363 12.05 25.85 18.14
N ILE A 364 11.14 26.09 17.19
CA ILE A 364 10.98 25.22 16.02
C ILE A 364 12.28 25.15 15.21
N GLU A 365 12.99 26.26 15.05
CA GLU A 365 14.25 26.25 14.30
C GLU A 365 15.36 25.50 15.05
N ARG A 366 15.42 25.59 16.37
CA ARG A 366 16.34 24.79 17.19
C ARG A 366 16.02 23.31 17.11
N ALA A 367 14.73 22.95 17.22
CA ALA A 367 14.28 21.58 17.07
C ALA A 367 14.53 21.05 15.64
N SER A 368 14.33 21.87 14.61
CA SER A 368 14.67 21.56 13.22
C SER A 368 16.13 21.16 13.07
N LYS A 369 17.05 21.92 13.64
CA LYS A 369 18.50 21.58 13.62
C LYS A 369 18.79 20.26 14.33
N PHE A 370 18.12 19.98 15.44
CA PHE A 370 18.27 18.71 16.17
C PHE A 370 17.70 17.54 15.38
N LEU A 371 16.51 17.69 14.79
CA LEU A 371 15.84 16.67 14.00
C LEU A 371 16.44 16.50 12.60
N GLY A 372 17.18 17.52 12.14
CA GLY A 372 17.96 17.49 10.92
C GLY A 372 17.37 18.22 9.73
N ASP A 373 16.10 18.46 9.63
CA ASP A 373 15.29 19.23 8.64
C ASP A 373 16.02 19.69 7.34
N SER A 374 16.88 18.84 6.80
CA SER A 374 17.66 19.12 5.59
C SER A 374 17.25 18.15 4.48
N ILE A 375 16.46 18.62 3.53
CA ILE A 375 15.99 17.85 2.38
C ILE A 375 17.18 17.26 1.60
N ASN A 376 18.28 18.00 1.50
CA ASN A 376 19.48 17.57 0.77
C ASN A 376 20.16 16.29 1.35
N VAL A 377 19.92 15.97 2.62
CA VAL A 377 20.45 14.73 3.23
C VAL A 377 19.62 13.52 2.86
N LEU A 378 18.34 13.72 2.58
CA LEU A 378 17.40 12.69 2.16
C LEU A 378 17.46 12.40 0.65
N ASP A 379 18.01 13.32 -0.13
CA ASP A 379 18.14 13.16 -1.59
C ASP A 379 19.19 12.11 -2.00
N LYS A 380 20.01 11.65 -1.06
CA LYS A 380 21.00 10.60 -1.32
C LYS A 380 20.45 9.23 -0.90
N PRO A 381 19.88 8.44 -1.83
CA PRO A 381 19.39 7.10 -1.51
C PRO A 381 20.55 6.22 -1.02
N LYS A 382 20.34 5.46 0.03
CA LYS A 382 21.35 4.53 0.56
C LYS A 382 21.30 3.21 -0.22
N LEU A 383 21.84 3.22 -1.41
CA LEU A 383 21.83 2.10 -2.34
C LEU A 383 22.50 0.84 -1.76
N PHE A 384 23.54 0.99 -0.92
CA PHE A 384 24.18 -0.17 -0.27
C PHE A 384 23.17 -1.02 0.51
N SER A 385 22.37 -0.39 1.40
CA SER A 385 21.38 -1.12 2.21
C SER A 385 20.30 -1.77 1.34
N PHE A 386 19.93 -1.12 0.22
CA PHE A 386 18.95 -1.64 -0.72
C PHE A 386 19.50 -2.89 -1.43
N PHE A 387 20.66 -2.81 -2.07
CA PHE A 387 21.24 -3.95 -2.81
C PHE A 387 21.68 -5.08 -1.89
N PHE A 388 22.20 -4.76 -0.70
CA PHE A 388 22.52 -5.78 0.30
C PHE A 388 21.27 -6.55 0.75
N GLY A 389 20.17 -5.85 1.08
CA GLY A 389 18.91 -6.47 1.44
C GLY A 389 18.30 -7.27 0.28
N LEU A 390 18.39 -6.78 -0.95
CA LEU A 390 17.97 -7.52 -2.14
C LEU A 390 18.77 -8.82 -2.31
N ALA A 391 20.09 -8.76 -2.17
CA ALA A 391 20.95 -9.94 -2.26
C ALA A 391 20.61 -10.99 -1.18
N VAL A 392 20.42 -10.53 0.09
CA VAL A 392 19.98 -11.41 1.18
C VAL A 392 18.60 -12.01 0.86
N GLY A 393 17.68 -11.22 0.27
CA GLY A 393 16.38 -11.70 -0.17
C GLY A 393 16.47 -12.78 -1.24
N CYS A 394 17.31 -12.61 -2.25
CA CYS A 394 17.53 -13.61 -3.28
C CYS A 394 18.15 -14.89 -2.69
N ILE A 395 19.12 -14.77 -1.79
CA ILE A 395 19.72 -15.91 -1.08
C ILE A 395 18.65 -16.64 -0.27
N LEU A 396 17.86 -15.93 0.55
CA LEU A 396 16.78 -16.52 1.33
C LEU A 396 15.75 -17.23 0.43
N GLY A 397 15.41 -16.60 -0.70
CA GLY A 397 14.49 -17.18 -1.69
C GLY A 397 14.98 -18.47 -2.32
N SER A 398 16.30 -18.65 -2.44
CA SER A 398 16.92 -19.84 -3.04
C SER A 398 17.01 -21.04 -2.08
N ILE A 399 16.79 -20.83 -0.77
CA ILE A 399 16.90 -21.91 0.24
C ILE A 399 15.79 -22.94 0.02
N PRO A 400 16.14 -24.22 -0.25
CA PRO A 400 15.15 -25.27 -0.37
C PRO A 400 14.60 -25.67 1.01
N LEU A 401 13.30 -25.52 1.21
CA LEU A 401 12.59 -25.92 2.42
C LEU A 401 11.98 -27.31 2.21
N ALA A 402 12.56 -28.30 2.85
CA ALA A 402 12.01 -29.66 2.84
C ALA A 402 10.83 -29.75 3.80
N ILE A 403 9.63 -29.89 3.27
CA ILE A 403 8.41 -30.10 4.05
C ILE A 403 8.05 -31.58 4.00
N PRO A 404 7.87 -32.27 5.15
CA PRO A 404 7.46 -33.68 5.17
C PRO A 404 6.14 -33.86 4.40
N GLY A 405 6.12 -34.81 3.45
CA GLY A 405 4.95 -35.09 2.63
C GLY A 405 4.93 -34.47 1.24
N LEU A 406 5.92 -33.63 0.90
CA LEU A 406 6.11 -33.11 -0.45
C LEU A 406 7.31 -33.77 -1.13
N SER A 407 7.12 -34.16 -2.40
CA SER A 407 8.17 -34.83 -3.20
C SER A 407 9.29 -33.89 -3.65
N ILE A 408 8.99 -32.58 -3.70
CA ILE A 408 9.91 -31.54 -4.15
C ILE A 408 10.06 -30.49 -3.04
N PRO A 409 11.30 -30.05 -2.68
CA PRO A 409 11.48 -29.00 -1.71
C PRO A 409 10.92 -27.66 -2.24
N ILE A 410 10.13 -26.98 -1.43
CA ILE A 410 9.59 -25.66 -1.75
C ILE A 410 10.70 -24.61 -1.56
N LYS A 411 10.88 -23.74 -2.56
CA LYS A 411 11.68 -22.52 -2.43
C LYS A 411 10.75 -21.31 -2.41
N LEU A 412 11.08 -20.31 -1.62
CA LEU A 412 10.35 -19.03 -1.65
C LEU A 412 10.51 -18.31 -3.01
N GLY A 413 11.57 -18.67 -3.75
CA GLY A 413 11.87 -18.12 -5.07
C GLY A 413 12.27 -16.63 -5.04
N LEU A 414 12.45 -16.09 -6.24
CA LEU A 414 12.87 -14.68 -6.44
C LEU A 414 11.76 -13.65 -6.17
N ALA A 415 10.54 -14.11 -5.92
CA ALA A 415 9.45 -13.23 -5.46
C ALA A 415 9.26 -13.30 -3.94
N GLY A 416 9.27 -14.49 -3.34
CA GLY A 416 8.99 -14.67 -1.91
C GLY A 416 10.14 -14.25 -0.99
N GLY A 417 11.38 -14.59 -1.34
CA GLY A 417 12.55 -14.21 -0.54
C GLY A 417 12.75 -12.70 -0.44
N PRO A 418 12.85 -11.98 -1.55
CA PRO A 418 13.01 -10.52 -1.54
C PRO A 418 11.87 -9.77 -0.86
N ILE A 419 10.61 -10.20 -0.99
CA ILE A 419 9.50 -9.51 -0.32
C ILE A 419 9.59 -9.66 1.20
N ILE A 420 9.94 -10.85 1.71
CA ILE A 420 10.10 -11.09 3.14
C ILE A 420 11.21 -10.20 3.72
N VAL A 421 12.38 -10.24 3.09
CA VAL A 421 13.51 -9.40 3.55
C VAL A 421 13.17 -7.93 3.40
N GLY A 422 12.51 -7.51 2.33
CA GLY A 422 12.02 -6.14 2.15
C GLY A 422 11.09 -5.70 3.27
N ILE A 423 10.09 -6.50 3.63
CA ILE A 423 9.17 -6.23 4.75
C ILE A 423 9.93 -6.10 6.07
N LEU A 424 10.86 -7.02 6.35
CA LEU A 424 11.66 -6.99 7.58
C LEU A 424 12.57 -5.75 7.64
N MET A 425 13.21 -5.42 6.52
CA MET A 425 14.05 -4.22 6.42
C MET A 425 13.24 -2.94 6.57
N GLY A 426 12.07 -2.86 5.95
CA GLY A 426 11.16 -1.72 6.09
C GLY A 426 10.61 -1.57 7.52
N ALA A 427 10.25 -2.68 8.17
CA ALA A 427 9.68 -2.67 9.51
C ALA A 427 10.71 -2.44 10.62
N PHE A 428 11.87 -3.09 10.53
CA PHE A 428 12.85 -3.17 11.63
C PHE A 428 14.19 -2.50 11.31
N GLY A 429 14.45 -2.11 10.07
CA GLY A 429 15.73 -1.52 9.67
C GLY A 429 16.10 -0.28 10.49
N ALA A 430 15.13 0.57 10.79
CA ALA A 430 15.34 1.73 11.65
C ALA A 430 15.77 1.33 13.09
N ARG A 431 15.18 0.26 13.65
CA ARG A 431 15.53 -0.23 15.01
C ARG A 431 16.93 -0.82 15.06
N LEU A 432 17.36 -1.47 13.98
CA LEU A 432 18.68 -2.05 13.83
C LEU A 432 19.75 -1.01 13.49
N ARG A 433 19.40 0.27 13.44
CA ARG A 433 20.25 1.38 13.00
C ARG A 433 20.83 1.17 11.59
N ILE A 434 20.27 0.26 10.83
CA ILE A 434 20.54 0.10 9.42
C ILE A 434 19.81 1.24 8.74
N ALA A 435 20.54 2.10 8.07
CA ALA A 435 19.92 3.19 7.33
C ALA A 435 19.29 2.61 6.05
N THR A 436 18.06 2.13 6.18
CA THR A 436 17.24 1.61 5.06
C THR A 436 16.46 2.70 4.35
N TYR A 437 16.64 3.95 4.79
CA TYR A 437 15.89 5.05 4.22
C TYR A 437 16.22 5.22 2.74
N MET A 438 15.20 5.05 1.93
CA MET A 438 15.12 5.57 0.57
C MET A 438 13.99 6.59 0.51
N SER A 439 14.18 7.67 -0.23
CA SER A 439 13.08 8.62 -0.45
C SER A 439 11.91 7.87 -1.12
N ASN A 440 10.69 8.29 -0.82
CA ASN A 440 9.50 7.66 -1.44
C ASN A 440 9.61 7.67 -2.97
N SER A 441 10.12 8.77 -3.54
CA SER A 441 10.36 8.89 -4.98
C SER A 441 11.37 7.86 -5.51
N ALA A 442 12.46 7.60 -4.78
CA ALA A 442 13.45 6.59 -5.19
C ALA A 442 12.89 5.17 -5.09
N THR A 443 12.13 4.86 -4.04
CA THR A 443 11.46 3.56 -3.90
C THR A 443 10.43 3.35 -5.01
N GLN A 444 9.62 4.36 -5.31
CA GLN A 444 8.64 4.31 -6.40
C GLN A 444 9.32 4.16 -7.76
N LEU A 445 10.43 4.87 -8.01
CA LEU A 445 11.19 4.74 -9.25
C LEU A 445 11.70 3.30 -9.46
N ILE A 446 12.33 2.72 -8.45
CA ILE A 446 12.85 1.34 -8.55
C ILE A 446 11.70 0.34 -8.69
N LYS A 447 10.62 0.51 -7.95
CA LYS A 447 9.42 -0.33 -8.06
C LYS A 447 8.82 -0.26 -9.46
N GLN A 448 8.68 0.94 -10.03
CA GLN A 448 8.15 1.12 -11.38
C GLN A 448 9.09 0.57 -12.45
N LEU A 449 10.38 0.84 -12.34
CA LEU A 449 11.38 0.30 -13.25
C LEU A 449 11.36 -1.24 -13.25
N GLY A 450 11.32 -1.84 -12.05
CA GLY A 450 11.27 -3.28 -11.89
C GLY A 450 10.04 -3.90 -12.53
N ILE A 451 8.84 -3.38 -12.25
CA ILE A 451 7.61 -3.93 -12.81
C ILE A 451 7.51 -3.71 -14.33
N ILE A 452 8.02 -2.60 -14.85
CA ILE A 452 8.04 -2.31 -16.29
C ILE A 452 8.92 -3.32 -17.02
N LEU A 453 10.14 -3.55 -16.56
CA LEU A 453 11.05 -4.54 -17.15
C LEU A 453 10.46 -5.95 -17.10
N TYR A 454 9.87 -6.33 -15.96
CA TYR A 454 9.21 -7.62 -15.81
C TYR A 454 8.05 -7.79 -16.79
N LEU A 455 7.13 -6.80 -16.86
CA LEU A 455 5.95 -6.86 -17.73
C LEU A 455 6.30 -6.79 -19.22
N ALA A 456 7.29 -5.97 -19.61
CA ALA A 456 7.75 -5.89 -20.99
C ALA A 456 8.31 -7.24 -21.45
N GLY A 457 9.23 -7.81 -20.65
CA GLY A 457 9.83 -9.10 -20.98
C GLY A 457 8.82 -10.23 -20.99
N LEU A 458 7.89 -10.23 -20.03
CA LEU A 458 6.81 -11.21 -19.95
C LEU A 458 5.89 -11.13 -21.16
N GLY A 459 5.51 -9.92 -21.60
CA GLY A 459 4.69 -9.68 -22.78
C GLY A 459 5.35 -10.19 -24.06
N LEU A 460 6.63 -9.88 -24.23
CA LEU A 460 7.42 -10.36 -25.37
C LEU A 460 7.57 -11.88 -25.39
N ALA A 461 7.66 -12.53 -24.23
CA ALA A 461 7.75 -14.00 -24.14
C ALA A 461 6.40 -14.70 -24.40
N SER A 462 5.27 -14.04 -24.13
CA SER A 462 3.93 -14.67 -24.13
C SER A 462 3.09 -14.37 -25.38
N GLY A 463 3.53 -13.44 -26.23
CA GLY A 463 2.65 -12.88 -27.29
C GLY A 463 2.43 -13.78 -28.50
N GLU A 464 3.32 -14.75 -28.78
CA GLU A 464 3.27 -15.58 -29.99
C GLU A 464 1.96 -16.39 -30.07
N HIS A 465 1.45 -16.91 -28.95
CA HIS A 465 0.25 -17.75 -28.89
C HIS A 465 -1.01 -17.05 -28.34
N PHE A 466 -0.94 -15.77 -28.03
CA PHE A 466 -2.01 -15.05 -27.34
C PHE A 466 -3.33 -15.03 -28.13
N PHE A 467 -3.25 -14.61 -29.40
CA PHE A 467 -4.45 -14.51 -30.26
C PHE A 467 -4.95 -15.88 -30.70
N GLU A 468 -4.05 -16.86 -30.88
CA GLU A 468 -4.42 -18.24 -31.16
C GLU A 468 -5.26 -18.83 -30.02
N MET A 469 -4.85 -18.59 -28.77
CA MET A 469 -5.57 -19.02 -27.59
C MET A 469 -6.97 -18.38 -27.49
N ILE A 470 -7.14 -17.13 -27.89
CA ILE A 470 -8.45 -16.46 -27.86
C ILE A 470 -9.37 -17.01 -28.95
N ILE A 471 -8.84 -17.19 -30.18
CA ILE A 471 -9.66 -17.49 -31.35
C ILE A 471 -9.96 -18.99 -31.48
N HIS A 472 -8.97 -19.83 -31.21
CA HIS A 472 -9.00 -21.28 -31.44
C HIS A 472 -8.87 -22.12 -30.18
N GLY A 473 -8.56 -21.50 -29.01
CA GLY A 473 -8.40 -22.18 -27.74
C GLY A 473 -9.49 -21.86 -26.74
N ASP A 474 -9.21 -22.20 -25.47
CA ASP A 474 -10.13 -21.99 -24.34
C ASP A 474 -10.10 -20.57 -23.75
N GLY A 475 -9.56 -19.59 -24.48
CA GLY A 475 -9.35 -18.22 -23.98
C GLY A 475 -10.62 -17.55 -23.46
N LEU A 476 -11.76 -17.72 -24.14
CA LEU A 476 -13.05 -17.17 -23.67
C LEU A 476 -13.53 -17.84 -22.40
N LEU A 477 -13.31 -19.15 -22.26
CA LEU A 477 -13.61 -19.89 -21.03
C LEU A 477 -12.75 -19.34 -19.90
N TRP A 478 -11.44 -19.18 -20.12
CA TRP A 478 -10.51 -18.64 -19.10
C TRP A 478 -10.90 -17.25 -18.63
N ILE A 479 -11.32 -16.40 -19.55
CA ILE A 479 -11.84 -15.05 -19.26
C ILE A 479 -13.05 -15.12 -18.32
N GLY A 480 -14.02 -16.02 -18.61
CA GLY A 480 -15.20 -16.26 -17.77
C GLY A 480 -14.86 -16.81 -16.38
N LEU A 481 -13.92 -17.77 -16.33
CA LEU A 481 -13.43 -18.31 -15.08
C LEU A 481 -12.72 -17.26 -14.22
N GLY A 482 -11.91 -16.40 -14.83
CA GLY A 482 -11.26 -15.28 -14.17
C GLY A 482 -12.27 -14.33 -13.53
N PHE A 483 -13.35 -14.02 -14.23
CA PHE A 483 -14.44 -13.21 -13.68
C PHE A 483 -15.06 -13.88 -12.44
N LEU A 484 -15.35 -15.18 -12.48
CA LEU A 484 -15.90 -15.92 -11.34
C LEU A 484 -14.95 -15.91 -10.14
N ILE A 485 -13.65 -16.12 -10.36
CA ILE A 485 -12.61 -16.13 -9.31
C ILE A 485 -12.53 -14.75 -8.62
N THR A 486 -12.77 -13.66 -9.35
CA THR A 486 -12.81 -12.31 -8.76
C THR A 486 -14.13 -12.05 -8.06
N TYR A 487 -15.24 -12.25 -8.76
CA TYR A 487 -16.55 -11.76 -8.36
C TYR A 487 -17.13 -12.55 -7.17
N LEU A 488 -17.07 -13.89 -7.21
CA LEU A 488 -17.72 -14.72 -6.18
C LEU A 488 -17.14 -14.51 -4.77
N PRO A 489 -15.80 -14.62 -4.54
CA PRO A 489 -15.23 -14.41 -3.20
C PRO A 489 -15.42 -12.97 -2.72
N THR A 490 -15.30 -12.00 -3.63
CA THR A 490 -15.47 -10.57 -3.33
C THR A 490 -16.89 -10.28 -2.88
N MET A 491 -17.89 -10.81 -3.58
CA MET A 491 -19.30 -10.64 -3.21
C MET A 491 -19.64 -11.35 -1.91
N ALA A 492 -19.20 -12.59 -1.73
CA ALA A 492 -19.49 -13.35 -0.51
C ALA A 492 -18.97 -12.65 0.75
N VAL A 493 -17.71 -12.23 0.74
CA VAL A 493 -17.11 -11.55 1.90
C VAL A 493 -17.57 -10.10 2.00
N GLY A 494 -17.84 -9.43 0.88
CA GLY A 494 -18.42 -8.09 0.87
C GLY A 494 -19.78 -8.03 1.55
N LEU A 495 -20.67 -8.98 1.22
CA LEU A 495 -21.98 -9.12 1.88
C LEU A 495 -21.83 -9.47 3.37
N LEU A 496 -20.91 -10.38 3.71
CA LEU A 496 -20.61 -10.70 5.11
C LEU A 496 -20.12 -9.48 5.88
N SER A 497 -19.28 -8.64 5.28
CA SER A 497 -18.78 -7.40 5.87
C SER A 497 -19.92 -6.40 6.13
N LEU A 498 -20.81 -6.18 5.14
CA LEU A 498 -21.92 -5.22 5.24
C LEU A 498 -23.00 -5.68 6.21
N PHE A 499 -23.47 -6.93 6.07
CA PHE A 499 -24.62 -7.44 6.81
C PHE A 499 -24.21 -8.14 8.12
N GLY A 500 -23.14 -8.93 8.12
CA GLY A 500 -22.68 -9.67 9.30
C GLY A 500 -21.96 -8.76 10.29
N TYR A 501 -20.94 -8.05 9.82
CA TYR A 501 -20.13 -7.18 10.68
C TYR A 501 -20.56 -5.72 10.68
N LYS A 502 -21.62 -5.38 9.95
CA LYS A 502 -22.24 -4.04 9.88
C LYS A 502 -21.24 -2.91 9.54
N LYS A 503 -20.20 -3.25 8.76
CA LYS A 503 -19.20 -2.30 8.30
C LYS A 503 -19.78 -1.34 7.27
N THR A 504 -19.18 -0.16 7.13
CA THR A 504 -19.59 0.80 6.10
C THR A 504 -19.21 0.29 4.71
N HIS A 505 -19.92 0.74 3.69
CA HIS A 505 -19.55 0.41 2.31
C HIS A 505 -18.11 0.85 1.98
N ALA A 506 -17.70 2.03 2.43
CA ALA A 506 -16.36 2.57 2.22
C ALA A 506 -15.26 1.68 2.80
N GLU A 507 -15.42 1.24 4.07
CA GLU A 507 -14.50 0.29 4.71
C GLU A 507 -14.46 -1.06 3.99
N THR A 508 -15.64 -1.58 3.62
CA THR A 508 -15.76 -2.86 2.91
C THR A 508 -15.07 -2.83 1.56
N VAL A 509 -15.33 -1.78 0.76
CA VAL A 509 -14.69 -1.60 -0.55
C VAL A 509 -13.19 -1.42 -0.43
N GLY A 510 -12.73 -0.59 0.51
CA GLY A 510 -11.31 -0.41 0.76
C GLY A 510 -10.62 -1.73 1.13
N MET A 511 -11.19 -2.51 2.03
CA MET A 511 -10.68 -3.82 2.43
C MET A 511 -10.63 -4.80 1.23
N LEU A 512 -11.69 -4.89 0.44
CA LEU A 512 -11.75 -5.77 -0.73
C LEU A 512 -10.74 -5.37 -1.81
N CYS A 513 -10.61 -4.07 -2.12
CA CYS A 513 -9.58 -3.57 -3.03
C CYS A 513 -8.16 -3.85 -2.50
N GLY A 514 -7.95 -3.74 -1.18
CA GLY A 514 -6.67 -4.02 -0.55
C GLY A 514 -6.26 -5.48 -0.68
N VAL A 515 -7.14 -6.41 -0.36
CA VAL A 515 -6.83 -7.85 -0.48
C VAL A 515 -6.66 -8.28 -1.93
N MET A 516 -7.36 -7.64 -2.88
CA MET A 516 -7.18 -7.90 -4.31
C MET A 516 -5.98 -7.18 -4.92
N ALA A 517 -5.26 -6.37 -4.14
CA ALA A 517 -4.16 -5.51 -4.61
C ALA A 517 -4.56 -4.60 -5.79
N ASN A 518 -5.83 -4.25 -5.89
CA ASN A 518 -6.42 -3.54 -7.02
C ASN A 518 -6.60 -2.05 -6.70
N SER A 519 -5.55 -1.27 -6.94
CA SER A 519 -5.60 0.19 -6.77
C SER A 519 -6.52 0.89 -7.78
N MET A 520 -6.67 0.34 -9.00
CA MET A 520 -7.54 0.90 -10.03
C MET A 520 -9.01 0.86 -9.60
N ALA A 521 -9.44 -0.25 -8.99
CA ALA A 521 -10.79 -0.36 -8.44
C ALA A 521 -10.99 0.55 -7.22
N LEU A 522 -9.95 0.77 -6.41
CA LEU A 522 -9.99 1.74 -5.31
C LEU A 522 -10.13 3.17 -5.84
N ASP A 523 -9.33 3.56 -6.83
CA ASP A 523 -9.39 4.89 -7.45
C ASP A 523 -10.78 5.14 -8.06
N TYR A 524 -11.36 4.12 -8.72
CA TYR A 524 -12.74 4.17 -9.20
C TYR A 524 -13.75 4.38 -8.06
N ALA A 525 -13.64 3.62 -6.98
CA ALA A 525 -14.53 3.74 -5.82
C ALA A 525 -14.43 5.13 -5.17
N MET A 526 -13.21 5.65 -5.01
CA MET A 526 -12.97 6.99 -4.48
C MET A 526 -13.47 8.09 -5.43
N SER A 527 -13.47 7.88 -6.74
CA SER A 527 -14.03 8.82 -7.72
C SER A 527 -15.55 8.95 -7.66
N ILE A 528 -16.23 7.94 -7.10
CA ILE A 528 -17.68 7.96 -6.88
C ILE A 528 -18.01 8.54 -5.50
N ASN A 529 -17.20 8.21 -4.51
CA ASN A 529 -17.39 8.61 -3.13
C ASN A 529 -16.03 8.75 -2.44
N GLU A 530 -15.58 10.00 -2.29
CA GLU A 530 -14.34 10.30 -1.57
C GLU A 530 -14.50 9.95 -0.09
N SER A 531 -13.99 8.81 0.32
CA SER A 531 -13.96 8.42 1.72
C SER A 531 -12.55 8.02 2.14
N ARG A 532 -12.02 8.72 3.14
CA ARG A 532 -10.73 8.40 3.77
C ARG A 532 -10.71 6.97 4.34
N SER A 533 -11.87 6.47 4.79
CA SER A 533 -12.02 5.12 5.34
C SER A 533 -11.67 4.03 4.34
N SER A 534 -11.96 4.23 3.03
CA SER A 534 -11.60 3.27 1.97
C SER A 534 -10.08 3.14 1.84
N SER A 535 -9.35 4.26 1.81
CA SER A 535 -7.88 4.25 1.70
C SER A 535 -7.23 3.65 2.94
N VAL A 536 -7.77 3.91 4.13
CA VAL A 536 -7.28 3.33 5.39
C VAL A 536 -7.49 1.82 5.41
N ALA A 537 -8.69 1.34 5.11
CA ALA A 537 -8.99 -0.08 5.06
C ALA A 537 -8.14 -0.82 4.01
N TYR A 538 -7.93 -0.21 2.83
CA TYR A 538 -7.01 -0.71 1.81
C TYR A 538 -5.59 -0.87 2.36
N ALA A 539 -5.04 0.18 2.96
CA ALA A 539 -3.66 0.19 3.47
C ALA A 539 -3.43 -0.84 4.59
N ILE A 540 -4.45 -1.14 5.38
CA ILE A 540 -4.38 -2.15 6.44
C ILE A 540 -4.28 -3.57 5.87
N VAL A 541 -5.05 -3.90 4.83
CA VAL A 541 -5.19 -5.28 4.33
C VAL A 541 -4.18 -5.60 3.23
N TYR A 542 -3.81 -4.61 2.42
CA TYR A 542 -2.93 -4.77 1.26
C TYR A 542 -1.62 -5.54 1.57
N PRO A 543 -0.87 -5.21 2.66
CA PRO A 543 0.39 -5.89 2.96
C PRO A 543 0.22 -7.39 3.21
N VAL A 544 -0.75 -7.73 4.05
CA VAL A 544 -1.04 -9.12 4.43
C VAL A 544 -1.62 -9.89 3.25
N GLY A 545 -2.57 -9.27 2.54
CA GLY A 545 -3.21 -9.85 1.36
C GLY A 545 -2.22 -10.21 0.28
N MET A 546 -1.29 -9.29 -0.02
CA MET A 546 -0.22 -9.49 -1.01
C MET A 546 0.69 -10.66 -0.63
N PHE A 547 1.19 -10.66 0.61
CA PHE A 547 2.09 -11.69 1.12
C PHE A 547 1.44 -13.08 1.11
N VAL A 548 0.23 -13.19 1.69
CA VAL A 548 -0.47 -14.47 1.80
C VAL A 548 -0.81 -15.04 0.44
N ARG A 549 -1.20 -14.21 -0.55
CA ARG A 549 -1.46 -14.69 -1.92
C ARG A 549 -0.24 -15.30 -2.58
N ILE A 550 0.91 -14.65 -2.47
CA ILE A 550 2.16 -15.15 -3.05
C ILE A 550 2.46 -16.53 -2.49
N ILE A 551 2.48 -16.66 -1.17
CA ILE A 551 2.85 -17.90 -0.49
C ILE A 551 1.81 -19.02 -0.74
N SER A 552 0.51 -18.69 -0.65
CA SER A 552 -0.55 -19.69 -0.85
C SER A 552 -0.58 -20.24 -2.28
N ALA A 553 -0.28 -19.41 -3.28
CA ALA A 553 -0.19 -19.86 -4.67
C ALA A 553 0.99 -20.80 -4.90
N GLN A 554 2.16 -20.50 -4.32
CA GLN A 554 3.33 -21.38 -4.39
C GLN A 554 3.08 -22.73 -3.70
N ILE A 555 2.48 -22.69 -2.50
CA ILE A 555 2.11 -23.91 -1.77
C ILE A 555 1.12 -24.72 -2.59
N LEU A 556 0.06 -24.09 -3.11
CA LEU A 556 -0.94 -24.81 -3.91
C LEU A 556 -0.31 -25.44 -5.15
N LEU A 557 0.54 -24.71 -5.88
CA LEU A 557 1.25 -25.25 -7.04
C LEU A 557 2.08 -26.47 -6.67
N SER A 558 2.80 -26.43 -5.55
CA SER A 558 3.69 -27.52 -5.12
C SER A 558 2.97 -28.82 -4.75
N PHE A 559 1.65 -28.78 -4.51
CA PHE A 559 0.83 -30.00 -4.34
C PHE A 559 0.43 -30.64 -5.67
N PHE A 560 0.53 -29.91 -6.79
CA PHE A 560 0.12 -30.37 -8.11
C PHE A 560 1.29 -30.55 -9.10
N LEU A 561 2.51 -30.23 -8.69
CA LEU A 561 3.76 -30.57 -9.38
C LEU A 561 4.30 -31.92 -8.90
#